data_82a757027327650073cdce4a566c2488
#
_entry.id   82a757027327650073cdce4a566c2488
#
_cell.length_a   1.000
_cell.length_b   1.000
_cell.length_c   1.000
_cell.angle_alpha   90.00
_cell.angle_beta   90.00
_cell.angle_gamma   90.00
#
_symmetry.space_group_name_H-M   'P 1'
#
loop_
_entity.id
_entity.type
_entity.pdbx_description
1 polymer ?
#
loop_
_entity_poly.entity_id
_entity_poly.type
_entity_poly.pdbx_seq_one_letter_code
_entity_poly.pdbx_strand_id
1 'polypeptide(L)'
;MCYNKTQPERERLMNDFFAYVNRLKYIERWGLMRRTESENLWEHSFQTAVLAHCLALIAKNELGKKADENRVAARALFHDVTEALTGDLPTPVKYYDEDIRQAYKRIEEGARQKLLNSLPDAYARCYEIGRAHV
;
A
#
# COMPACT_ATOMS: atom_id res chain seq x y z
N MET A 1 6.89 -23.72 -13.93
CA MET A 1 8.22 -23.99 -13.34
C MET A 1 8.48 -22.94 -12.26
N CYS A 2 8.40 -23.32 -10.98
CA CYS A 2 8.74 -22.42 -9.88
C CYS A 2 10.27 -22.29 -9.82
N TYR A 3 10.78 -21.17 -10.25
CA TYR A 3 12.21 -20.84 -10.13
C TYR A 3 12.52 -20.69 -8.65
N ASN A 4 13.23 -21.65 -8.08
CA ASN A 4 13.60 -21.62 -6.67
C ASN A 4 14.79 -20.67 -6.51
N LYS A 5 14.50 -19.39 -6.20
CA LYS A 5 15.51 -18.34 -6.00
C LYS A 5 16.50 -18.76 -4.90
N THR A 6 17.78 -18.51 -5.11
CA THR A 6 18.84 -18.80 -4.12
C THR A 6 18.68 -17.90 -2.89
N GLN A 7 19.24 -18.30 -1.75
CA GLN A 7 19.13 -17.53 -0.51
C GLN A 7 19.67 -16.09 -0.64
N PRO A 8 20.83 -15.81 -1.26
CA PRO A 8 21.30 -14.46 -1.48
C PRO A 8 20.37 -13.61 -2.36
N GLU A 9 19.73 -14.24 -3.35
CA GLU A 9 18.76 -13.58 -4.22
C GLU A 9 17.47 -13.21 -3.47
N ARG A 10 17.01 -14.08 -2.56
CA ARG A 10 15.86 -13.79 -1.68
C ARG A 10 16.13 -12.64 -0.73
N GLU A 11 17.32 -12.58 -0.13
CA GLU A 11 17.72 -11.49 0.77
C GLU A 11 17.80 -10.16 0.02
N ARG A 12 18.36 -10.13 -1.18
CA ARG A 12 18.41 -8.93 -2.02
C ARG A 12 17.02 -8.43 -2.36
N LEU A 13 16.11 -9.31 -2.77
CA LEU A 13 14.74 -8.93 -3.12
C LEU A 13 13.98 -8.36 -1.92
N MET A 14 14.11 -8.96 -0.75
CA MET A 14 13.50 -8.42 0.47
C MET A 14 14.05 -7.03 0.80
N ASN A 15 15.36 -6.81 0.66
CA ASN A 15 15.97 -5.51 0.87
C ASN A 15 15.42 -4.47 -0.11
N ASP A 16 15.22 -4.83 -1.37
CA ASP A 16 14.62 -3.96 -2.39
C ASP A 16 13.17 -3.57 -2.01
N PHE A 17 12.36 -4.52 -1.58
CA PHE A 17 10.99 -4.24 -1.13
C PHE A 17 10.97 -3.23 0.03
N PHE A 18 11.76 -3.48 1.08
CA PHE A 18 11.79 -2.58 2.24
C PHE A 18 12.43 -1.22 1.93
N ALA A 19 13.35 -1.15 0.95
CA ALA A 19 13.85 0.11 0.44
C ALA A 19 12.74 0.94 -0.22
N TYR A 20 11.85 0.32 -1.00
CA TYR A 20 10.66 0.98 -1.54
C TYR A 20 9.70 1.43 -0.44
N VAL A 21 9.37 0.56 0.51
CA VAL A 21 8.51 0.94 1.65
C VAL A 21 9.09 2.13 2.40
N ASN A 22 10.41 2.14 2.64
CA ASN A 22 11.07 3.23 3.34
C ASN A 22 11.01 4.58 2.58
N ARG A 23 10.79 4.59 1.27
CA ARG A 23 10.62 5.83 0.49
C ARG A 23 9.34 6.59 0.82
N LEU A 24 8.33 5.92 1.36
CA LEU A 24 7.03 6.54 1.71
C LEU A 24 7.21 7.74 2.66
N LYS A 25 8.22 7.74 3.50
CA LYS A 25 8.52 8.86 4.42
C LYS A 25 8.96 10.15 3.71
N TYR A 26 9.36 10.07 2.44
CA TYR A 26 9.76 11.22 1.62
C TYR A 26 8.66 11.71 0.68
N ILE A 27 7.51 11.04 0.66
CA ILE A 27 6.39 11.37 -0.22
C ILE A 27 5.34 12.10 0.60
N GLU A 28 5.23 13.40 0.34
CA GLU A 28 4.25 14.26 0.97
C GLU A 28 2.86 14.05 0.35
N ARG A 29 1.84 13.95 1.19
CA ARG A 29 0.44 13.92 0.77
C ARG A 29 -0.07 15.34 0.52
N TRP A 30 -1.09 15.45 -0.33
CA TRP A 30 -1.74 16.73 -0.61
C TRP A 30 -0.78 17.79 -1.22
N GLY A 31 0.17 17.36 -2.03
CA GLY A 31 1.25 18.21 -2.57
C GLY A 31 0.79 19.50 -3.27
N LEU A 32 -0.44 19.52 -3.84
CA LEU A 32 -1.04 20.69 -4.48
C LEU A 32 -2.20 21.31 -3.68
N MET A 33 -2.50 20.78 -2.49
CA MET A 33 -3.62 21.22 -1.68
C MET A 33 -3.15 22.02 -0.46
N ARG A 34 -3.99 22.98 -0.04
CA ARG A 34 -3.73 23.68 1.21
C ARG A 34 -3.89 22.71 2.40
N ARG A 35 -2.87 22.66 3.23
CA ARG A 35 -2.85 21.86 4.46
C ARG A 35 -2.36 22.70 5.63
N THR A 36 -2.80 22.36 6.82
CA THR A 36 -2.37 23.02 8.07
C THR A 36 -1.09 22.39 8.61
N GLU A 37 -0.92 21.08 8.38
CA GLU A 37 0.25 20.31 8.78
C GLU A 37 0.74 19.47 7.60
N SER A 38 2.05 19.17 7.56
CA SER A 38 2.60 18.25 6.59
C SER A 38 2.36 16.81 7.06
N GLU A 39 1.99 15.94 6.14
CA GLU A 39 1.81 14.52 6.38
C GLU A 39 2.49 13.76 5.23
N ASN A 40 3.36 12.83 5.54
CA ASN A 40 3.92 11.92 4.55
C ASN A 40 3.15 10.60 4.51
N LEU A 41 3.38 9.80 3.46
CA LEU A 41 2.68 8.53 3.29
C LEU A 41 2.96 7.50 4.39
N TRP A 42 4.11 7.58 5.06
CA TRP A 42 4.41 6.68 6.17
C TRP A 42 3.51 6.97 7.38
N GLU A 43 3.41 8.25 7.77
CA GLU A 43 2.56 8.70 8.88
C GLU A 43 1.09 8.38 8.58
N HIS A 44 0.63 8.67 7.36
CA HIS A 44 -0.71 8.33 6.89
C HIS A 44 -1.00 6.84 7.00
N SER A 45 -0.12 5.99 6.49
CA SER A 45 -0.31 4.54 6.51
C SER A 45 -0.37 4.00 7.95
N PHE A 46 0.46 4.52 8.85
CA PHE A 46 0.41 4.14 10.25
C PHE A 46 -0.90 4.56 10.92
N GLN A 47 -1.31 5.81 10.77
CA GLN A 47 -2.57 6.31 11.34
C GLN A 47 -3.78 5.53 10.79
N THR A 48 -3.80 5.27 9.49
CA THR A 48 -4.84 4.48 8.82
C THR A 48 -4.90 3.06 9.39
N ALA A 49 -3.76 2.41 9.61
CA ALA A 49 -3.70 1.06 10.18
C ALA A 49 -4.23 1.02 11.61
N VAL A 50 -3.87 2.00 12.45
CA VAL A 50 -4.36 2.10 13.84
C VAL A 50 -5.89 2.26 13.87
N LEU A 51 -6.44 3.16 13.04
CA LEU A 51 -7.89 3.38 12.97
C LEU A 51 -8.62 2.16 12.41
N ALA A 52 -8.09 1.55 11.35
CA ALA A 52 -8.68 0.37 10.72
C ALA A 52 -8.72 -0.83 11.69
N HIS A 53 -7.68 -1.03 12.49
CA HIS A 53 -7.65 -2.05 13.54
C HIS A 53 -8.76 -1.81 14.57
N CYS A 54 -8.89 -0.58 15.08
CA CYS A 54 -9.92 -0.22 16.05
C CYS A 54 -11.34 -0.45 15.48
N LEU A 55 -11.59 0.00 14.25
CA LEU A 55 -12.89 -0.19 13.59
C LEU A 55 -13.22 -1.68 13.36
N ALA A 56 -12.23 -2.50 13.04
CA ALA A 56 -12.40 -3.94 12.91
C ALA A 56 -12.76 -4.60 14.24
N LEU A 57 -12.17 -4.15 15.36
CA LEU A 57 -12.53 -4.61 16.71
C LEU A 57 -13.97 -4.24 17.07
N ILE A 58 -14.40 -3.02 16.78
CA ILE A 58 -15.80 -2.59 17.00
C ILE A 58 -16.75 -3.43 16.15
N ALA A 59 -16.43 -3.60 14.86
CA ALA A 59 -17.24 -4.41 13.96
C ALA A 59 -17.41 -5.86 14.46
N LYS A 60 -16.33 -6.43 14.99
CA LYS A 60 -16.32 -7.80 15.52
C LYS A 60 -17.09 -7.93 16.83
N ASN A 61 -16.78 -7.06 17.81
CA ASN A 61 -17.26 -7.24 19.19
C ASN A 61 -18.64 -6.61 19.43
N GLU A 62 -18.95 -5.51 18.76
CA GLU A 62 -20.20 -4.77 18.99
C GLU A 62 -21.26 -5.01 17.90
N LEU A 63 -20.82 -5.23 16.65
CA LEU A 63 -21.74 -5.41 15.52
C LEU A 63 -21.87 -6.87 15.06
N GLY A 64 -21.18 -7.80 15.72
CA GLY A 64 -21.23 -9.24 15.41
C GLY A 64 -20.74 -9.62 14.00
N LYS A 65 -19.95 -8.74 13.36
CA LYS A 65 -19.41 -9.00 12.02
C LYS A 65 -18.17 -9.88 12.09
N LYS A 66 -17.96 -10.69 11.05
CA LYS A 66 -16.72 -11.43 10.89
C LYS A 66 -15.64 -10.46 10.39
N ALA A 67 -14.72 -10.08 11.27
CA ALA A 67 -13.56 -9.26 10.95
C ALA A 67 -12.30 -9.86 11.56
N ASP A 68 -11.21 -9.83 10.79
CA ASP A 68 -9.86 -10.14 11.24
C ASP A 68 -9.12 -8.80 11.41
N GLU A 69 -9.07 -8.31 12.62
CA GLU A 69 -8.51 -7.02 12.97
C GLU A 69 -7.03 -6.88 12.57
N ASN A 70 -6.25 -7.97 12.71
CA ASN A 70 -4.84 -7.97 12.35
C ASN A 70 -4.64 -7.90 10.84
N ARG A 71 -5.45 -8.64 10.08
CA ARG A 71 -5.42 -8.61 8.62
C ARG A 71 -5.85 -7.26 8.07
N VAL A 72 -6.89 -6.66 8.67
CA VAL A 72 -7.38 -5.32 8.29
C VAL A 72 -6.29 -4.27 8.54
N ALA A 73 -5.62 -4.31 9.68
CA ALA A 73 -4.52 -3.40 10.01
C ALA A 73 -3.33 -3.57 9.04
N ALA A 74 -2.94 -4.82 8.75
CA ALA A 74 -1.85 -5.10 7.81
C ALA A 74 -2.17 -4.58 6.40
N ARG A 75 -3.40 -4.78 5.90
CA ARG A 75 -3.83 -4.23 4.60
C ARG A 75 -3.81 -2.72 4.58
N ALA A 76 -4.28 -2.08 5.65
CA ALA A 76 -4.27 -0.63 5.80
C ALA A 76 -2.84 -0.08 5.85
N LEU A 77 -1.91 -0.79 6.49
CA LEU A 77 -0.51 -0.38 6.55
C LEU A 77 0.17 -0.33 5.17
N PHE A 78 -0.20 -1.23 4.27
CA PHE A 78 0.42 -1.36 2.94
C PHE A 78 -0.48 -0.88 1.79
N HIS A 79 -1.61 -0.19 2.07
CA HIS A 79 -2.57 0.17 1.03
C HIS A 79 -2.00 1.13 -0.02
N ASP A 80 -1.18 2.10 0.39
CA ASP A 80 -0.56 3.11 -0.48
C ASP A 80 0.90 2.82 -0.84
N VAL A 81 1.40 1.60 -0.57
CA VAL A 81 2.82 1.30 -0.81
C VAL A 81 3.21 1.40 -2.30
N THR A 82 2.26 1.28 -3.22
CA THR A 82 2.48 1.50 -4.66
C THR A 82 2.93 2.92 -4.97
N GLU A 83 2.53 3.88 -4.13
CA GLU A 83 2.91 5.29 -4.27
C GLU A 83 4.41 5.54 -4.03
N ALA A 84 5.13 4.56 -3.46
CA ALA A 84 6.59 4.57 -3.46
C ALA A 84 7.20 4.62 -4.88
N LEU A 85 6.44 4.20 -5.89
CA LEU A 85 6.84 4.19 -7.30
C LEU A 85 6.11 5.26 -8.12
N THR A 86 4.86 5.56 -7.81
CA THR A 86 4.00 6.47 -8.59
C THR A 86 3.98 7.89 -8.04
N GLY A 87 4.31 8.07 -6.75
CA GLY A 87 4.00 9.30 -6.00
C GLY A 87 2.52 9.39 -5.63
N ASP A 88 2.20 10.34 -4.74
CA ASP A 88 0.81 10.71 -4.42
C ASP A 88 0.28 11.65 -5.51
N LEU A 89 -0.52 11.11 -6.42
CA LEU A 89 -1.14 11.90 -7.48
C LEU A 89 -2.36 12.64 -6.93
N PRO A 90 -2.43 13.99 -7.07
CA PRO A 90 -3.57 14.75 -6.60
C PRO A 90 -4.89 14.25 -7.19
N THR A 91 -5.89 14.08 -6.34
CA THR A 91 -7.22 13.58 -6.70
C THR A 91 -7.84 14.28 -7.93
N PRO A 92 -7.77 15.63 -8.09
CA PRO A 92 -8.29 16.28 -9.28
C PRO A 92 -7.61 15.85 -10.58
N VAL A 93 -6.34 15.47 -10.54
CA VAL A 93 -5.61 14.96 -11.71
C VAL A 93 -5.95 13.50 -11.96
N LYS A 94 -5.98 12.69 -10.90
CA LYS A 94 -6.29 11.24 -10.97
C LYS A 94 -7.66 10.96 -11.57
N TYR A 95 -8.63 11.83 -11.33
CA TYR A 95 -10.03 11.68 -11.77
C TYR A 95 -10.46 12.74 -12.78
N TYR A 96 -9.51 13.34 -13.52
CA TYR A 96 -9.79 14.40 -14.48
C TYR A 96 -10.74 13.92 -15.61
N ASP A 97 -10.45 12.77 -16.17
CA ASP A 97 -11.31 12.06 -17.12
C ASP A 97 -11.14 10.54 -17.02
N GLU A 98 -11.94 9.81 -17.81
CA GLU A 98 -11.91 8.35 -17.78
C GLU A 98 -10.61 7.76 -18.35
N ASP A 99 -10.00 8.39 -19.34
CA ASP A 99 -8.77 7.93 -19.97
C ASP A 99 -7.59 8.04 -19.01
N ILE A 100 -7.48 9.15 -18.30
CA ILE A 100 -6.47 9.37 -17.26
C ILE A 100 -6.69 8.38 -16.12
N ARG A 101 -7.93 8.19 -15.68
CA ARG A 101 -8.27 7.24 -14.62
C ARG A 101 -7.85 5.81 -14.98
N GLN A 102 -8.12 5.37 -16.20
CA GLN A 102 -7.75 4.03 -16.67
C GLN A 102 -6.23 3.90 -16.86
N ALA A 103 -5.58 4.93 -17.39
CA ALA A 103 -4.13 4.97 -17.52
C ALA A 103 -3.45 4.86 -16.13
N TYR A 104 -3.94 5.61 -15.15
CA TYR A 104 -3.41 5.58 -13.79
C TYR A 104 -3.60 4.22 -13.12
N LYS A 105 -4.76 3.58 -13.28
CA LYS A 105 -4.98 2.20 -12.78
C LYS A 105 -3.97 1.20 -13.35
N ARG A 106 -3.61 1.33 -14.64
CA ARG A 106 -2.57 0.47 -15.24
C ARG A 106 -1.19 0.74 -14.62
N ILE A 107 -0.88 1.99 -14.32
CA ILE A 107 0.37 2.37 -13.66
C ILE A 107 0.41 1.81 -12.22
N GLU A 108 -0.65 1.97 -11.45
CA GLU A 108 -0.77 1.41 -10.09
C GLU A 108 -0.62 -0.13 -10.10
N GLU A 109 -1.25 -0.80 -11.04
CA GLU A 109 -1.12 -2.27 -11.17
C GLU A 109 0.32 -2.69 -11.54
N GLY A 110 0.97 -1.96 -12.45
CA GLY A 110 2.38 -2.18 -12.78
C GLY A 110 3.31 -1.97 -11.58
N ALA A 111 3.05 -0.92 -10.81
CA ALA A 111 3.77 -0.64 -9.56
C ALA A 111 3.56 -1.76 -8.53
N ARG A 112 2.32 -2.22 -8.36
CA ARG A 112 1.96 -3.34 -7.48
C ARG A 112 2.72 -4.62 -7.86
N GLN A 113 2.73 -4.98 -9.13
CA GLN A 113 3.45 -6.17 -9.61
C GLN A 113 4.95 -6.04 -9.37
N LYS A 114 5.54 -4.87 -9.62
CA LYS A 114 6.96 -4.62 -9.38
C LYS A 114 7.32 -4.82 -7.90
N LEU A 115 6.51 -4.31 -6.99
CA LEU A 115 6.69 -4.47 -5.54
C LEU A 115 6.56 -5.93 -5.12
N LEU A 116 5.53 -6.64 -5.58
CA LEU A 116 5.36 -8.06 -5.28
C LEU A 116 6.50 -8.92 -5.82
N ASN A 117 7.01 -8.61 -7.03
CA ASN A 117 8.15 -9.31 -7.62
C ASN A 117 9.46 -9.04 -6.87
N SER A 118 9.53 -7.99 -6.06
CA SER A 118 10.66 -7.72 -5.17
C SER A 118 10.61 -8.50 -3.84
N LEU A 119 9.62 -9.39 -3.68
CA LEU A 119 9.49 -10.31 -2.56
C LEU A 119 9.67 -11.77 -3.02
N PRO A 120 10.15 -12.66 -2.15
CA PRO A 120 10.03 -14.09 -2.37
C PRO A 120 8.54 -14.49 -2.50
N ASP A 121 8.23 -15.44 -3.38
CA ASP A 121 6.84 -15.84 -3.69
C ASP A 121 6.02 -16.24 -2.46
N ALA A 122 6.67 -16.83 -1.45
CA ALA A 122 6.03 -17.21 -0.19
C ALA A 122 5.52 -15.98 0.58
N TYR A 123 6.26 -14.87 0.53
CA TYR A 123 5.90 -13.62 1.25
C TYR A 123 4.99 -12.74 0.41
N ALA A 124 5.18 -12.69 -0.91
CA ALA A 124 4.34 -11.90 -1.82
C ALA A 124 2.84 -12.20 -1.63
N ARG A 125 2.50 -13.46 -1.32
CA ARG A 125 1.13 -13.89 -1.03
C ARG A 125 0.56 -13.34 0.26
N CYS A 126 1.40 -12.93 1.21
CA CYS A 126 0.97 -12.35 2.48
C CYS A 126 0.70 -10.84 2.38
N TYR A 127 1.28 -10.18 1.39
CA TYR A 127 1.12 -8.75 1.17
C TYR A 127 -0.02 -8.48 0.18
N GLU A 128 -1.16 -8.07 0.69
CA GLU A 128 -2.33 -7.68 -0.12
C GLU A 128 -2.25 -6.19 -0.52
N ILE A 129 -1.18 -5.83 -1.25
CA ILE A 129 -0.91 -4.46 -1.68
C ILE A 129 -2.01 -3.94 -2.60
N GLY A 130 -2.50 -2.74 -2.35
CA GLY A 130 -3.43 -2.03 -3.23
C GLY A 130 -4.84 -2.62 -3.33
N ARG A 131 -5.23 -3.56 -2.46
CA ARG A 131 -6.59 -4.15 -2.40
C ARG A 131 -7.45 -3.54 -1.30
N ALA A 132 -7.32 -2.24 -1.05
CA ALA A 132 -8.15 -1.54 -0.06
C ALA A 132 -9.60 -1.30 -0.51
N HIS A 133 -9.94 -1.62 -1.76
CA HIS A 133 -11.31 -1.51 -2.25
C HIS A 133 -12.05 -2.84 -2.02
N VAL A 134 -12.78 -2.90 -0.95
CA VAL A 134 -13.90 -3.83 -0.75
C VAL A 134 -15.17 -3.14 -1.23
#